data_9de0c423ec9cae7891463c57fbff96ee
#
_entry.id   9de0c423ec9cae7891463c57fbff96ee
#
_cell.length_a   1.000
_cell.length_b   1.000
_cell.length_c   1.000
_cell.angle_alpha   90.00
_cell.angle_beta   90.00
_cell.angle_gamma   90.00
#
_symmetry.space_group_name_H-M   'P 1'
#
loop_
_entity.id
_entity.type
_entity.pdbx_description
1 polymer ?
#
loop_
_entity_poly.entity_id
_entity_poly.type
_entity_poly.pdbx_seq_one_letter_code
_entity_poly.pdbx_strand_id
1 'polypeptide(L)'
;MNQHIRDLASRYAAEGYVCVAPDLYRGRVAADTEEASALMQALAIEDGLETIRKAKAAAEETYGIKRFAINGFCMGGTFALRAACEMPELKAAAPFYGDVPAEDVLKNLKVPTLFIAGERDAWINPEKVNGLKEAAKKYNLPVEVVSYDADHAFFNDTRPQVYNAEAAADAWLRVLEHFRKHLAK
;
A
#
# COMPACT_ATOMS: atom_id res chain seq x y z
N MET A 1 -12.04 -8.86 5.19
CA MET A 1 -11.01 -8.58 6.23
C MET A 1 -10.47 -9.89 6.77
N ASN A 2 -9.19 -10.22 6.55
CA ASN A 2 -8.54 -11.44 7.05
C ASN A 2 -7.71 -11.17 8.32
N GLN A 3 -7.19 -12.25 8.95
CA GLN A 3 -6.43 -12.14 10.20
C GLN A 3 -5.13 -11.35 10.02
N HIS A 4 -4.39 -11.56 8.94
CA HIS A 4 -3.16 -10.84 8.65
C HIS A 4 -3.35 -9.30 8.69
N ILE A 5 -4.42 -8.78 8.08
CA ILE A 5 -4.70 -7.33 8.11
C ILE A 5 -5.11 -6.85 9.50
N ARG A 6 -5.82 -7.69 10.30
CA ARG A 6 -6.15 -7.36 11.70
C ARG A 6 -4.89 -7.27 12.55
N ASP A 7 -3.96 -8.20 12.37
CA ASP A 7 -2.68 -8.23 13.10
C ASP A 7 -1.81 -7.02 12.72
N LEU A 8 -1.78 -6.64 11.44
CA LEU A 8 -1.11 -5.43 10.99
C LEU A 8 -1.71 -4.16 11.62
N ALA A 9 -3.04 -4.06 11.68
CA ALA A 9 -3.70 -2.94 12.34
C ALA A 9 -3.30 -2.86 13.81
N SER A 10 -3.24 -4.00 14.51
CA SER A 10 -2.79 -4.07 15.91
C SER A 10 -1.32 -3.68 16.07
N ARG A 11 -0.44 -4.08 15.13
CA ARG A 11 0.98 -3.68 15.12
C ARG A 11 1.13 -2.17 14.96
N TYR A 12 0.39 -1.54 14.03
CA TYR A 12 0.41 -0.08 13.89
C TYR A 12 -0.15 0.63 15.14
N ALA A 13 -1.18 0.08 15.76
CA ALA A 13 -1.72 0.63 17.01
C ALA A 13 -0.68 0.58 18.15
N ALA A 14 0.10 -0.49 18.26
CA ALA A 14 1.21 -0.60 19.21
C ALA A 14 2.31 0.44 18.97
N GLU A 15 2.49 0.93 17.73
CA GLU A 15 3.40 2.01 17.39
C GLU A 15 2.80 3.42 17.60
N GLY A 16 1.59 3.51 18.13
CA GLY A 16 0.91 4.77 18.47
C GLY A 16 0.07 5.37 17.33
N TYR A 17 -0.21 4.61 16.26
CA TYR A 17 -1.08 5.06 15.17
C TYR A 17 -2.53 4.62 15.40
N VAL A 18 -3.48 5.43 14.93
CA VAL A 18 -4.83 4.94 14.66
C VAL A 18 -4.82 4.31 13.27
N CYS A 19 -5.10 3.02 13.20
CA CYS A 19 -5.13 2.28 11.95
C CYS A 19 -6.56 1.99 11.52
N VAL A 20 -6.91 2.36 10.30
CA VAL A 20 -8.20 2.08 9.67
C VAL A 20 -7.96 1.24 8.43
N ALA A 21 -8.57 0.06 8.35
CA ALA A 21 -8.50 -0.83 7.21
C ALA A 21 -9.86 -0.87 6.51
N PRO A 22 -10.05 -0.13 5.39
CA PRO A 22 -11.32 -0.14 4.67
C PRO A 22 -11.55 -1.48 3.97
N ASP A 23 -12.80 -1.95 3.99
CA ASP A 23 -13.20 -3.14 3.25
C ASP A 23 -13.59 -2.76 1.82
N LEU A 24 -12.64 -2.95 0.89
CA LEU A 24 -12.84 -2.61 -0.52
C LEU A 24 -13.86 -3.52 -1.22
N TYR A 25 -14.15 -4.69 -0.66
CA TYR A 25 -15.15 -5.62 -1.19
C TYR A 25 -16.54 -5.49 -0.57
N ARG A 26 -16.74 -4.49 0.30
CA ARG A 26 -18.05 -4.13 0.88
C ARG A 26 -18.75 -5.32 1.54
N GLY A 27 -18.04 -6.07 2.38
CA GLY A 27 -18.54 -7.23 3.12
C GLY A 27 -18.46 -8.56 2.36
N ARG A 28 -18.10 -8.57 1.08
CA ARG A 28 -17.92 -9.82 0.33
C ARG A 28 -16.61 -10.51 0.75
N VAL A 29 -16.68 -11.81 0.97
CA VAL A 29 -15.53 -12.65 1.30
C VAL A 29 -15.44 -13.74 0.26
N ALA A 30 -14.30 -13.83 -0.42
CA ALA A 30 -14.08 -14.89 -1.41
C ALA A 30 -13.98 -16.26 -0.72
N ALA A 31 -14.63 -17.24 -1.29
CA ALA A 31 -14.57 -18.61 -0.83
C ALA A 31 -13.28 -19.31 -1.27
N ASP A 32 -12.72 -18.90 -2.42
CA ASP A 32 -11.54 -19.47 -3.02
C ASP A 32 -10.72 -18.42 -3.80
N THR A 33 -9.62 -18.88 -4.43
CA THR A 33 -8.72 -18.01 -5.19
C THR A 33 -9.36 -17.48 -6.49
N GLU A 34 -10.25 -18.26 -7.11
CA GLU A 34 -10.94 -17.84 -8.34
C GLU A 34 -11.91 -16.69 -8.04
N GLU A 35 -12.73 -16.84 -7.00
CA GLU A 35 -13.61 -15.76 -6.54
C GLU A 35 -12.83 -14.53 -6.08
N ALA A 36 -11.71 -14.70 -5.36
CA ALA A 36 -10.84 -13.59 -4.97
C ALA A 36 -10.31 -12.83 -6.19
N SER A 37 -9.90 -13.55 -7.23
CA SER A 37 -9.44 -12.94 -8.49
C SER A 37 -10.58 -12.20 -9.20
N ALA A 38 -11.77 -12.79 -9.25
CA ALA A 38 -12.95 -12.15 -9.85
C ALA A 38 -13.35 -10.87 -9.11
N LEU A 39 -13.33 -10.89 -7.77
CA LEU A 39 -13.61 -9.71 -6.95
C LEU A 39 -12.60 -8.59 -7.19
N MET A 40 -11.31 -8.95 -7.27
CA MET A 40 -10.24 -7.99 -7.54
C MET A 40 -10.40 -7.36 -8.93
N GLN A 41 -10.69 -8.15 -9.96
CA GLN A 41 -10.87 -7.66 -11.32
C GLN A 41 -12.13 -6.81 -11.49
N ALA A 42 -13.18 -7.10 -10.74
CA ALA A 42 -14.43 -6.34 -10.77
C ALA A 42 -14.37 -5.02 -9.99
N LEU A 43 -13.37 -4.83 -9.15
CA LEU A 43 -13.22 -3.61 -8.35
C LEU A 43 -12.64 -2.48 -9.21
N ALA A 44 -13.47 -1.53 -9.58
CA ALA A 44 -13.01 -0.33 -10.26
C ALA A 44 -12.09 0.52 -9.34
N ILE A 45 -11.07 1.12 -9.92
CA ILE A 45 -10.12 1.96 -9.16
C ILE A 45 -10.85 3.09 -8.43
N GLU A 46 -11.78 3.78 -9.09
CA GLU A 46 -12.52 4.89 -8.48
C GLU A 46 -13.38 4.44 -7.29
N ASP A 47 -14.02 3.27 -7.36
CA ASP A 47 -14.80 2.70 -6.25
C ASP A 47 -13.94 2.41 -5.02
N GLY A 48 -12.72 1.88 -5.24
CA GLY A 48 -11.77 1.64 -4.16
C GLY A 48 -11.25 2.93 -3.55
N LEU A 49 -10.89 3.92 -4.36
CA LEU A 49 -10.45 5.24 -3.90
C LEU A 49 -11.55 5.98 -3.15
N GLU A 50 -12.79 5.90 -3.60
CA GLU A 50 -13.93 6.49 -2.90
C GLU A 50 -14.14 5.83 -1.53
N THR A 51 -13.98 4.51 -1.43
CA THR A 51 -14.03 3.79 -0.15
C THR A 51 -12.92 4.25 0.79
N ILE A 52 -11.71 4.47 0.28
CA ILE A 52 -10.57 4.99 1.04
C ILE A 52 -10.85 6.44 1.51
N ARG A 53 -11.38 7.30 0.65
CA ARG A 53 -11.77 8.69 1.02
C ARG A 53 -12.80 8.70 2.15
N LYS A 54 -13.82 7.85 2.07
CA LYS A 54 -14.84 7.70 3.12
C LYS A 54 -14.26 7.20 4.44
N ALA A 55 -13.38 6.21 4.39
CA ALA A 55 -12.70 5.69 5.58
C ALA A 55 -11.82 6.77 6.25
N LYS A 56 -11.10 7.56 5.44
CA LYS A 56 -10.32 8.71 5.93
C LYS A 56 -11.23 9.74 6.60
N ALA A 57 -12.31 10.13 5.96
CA ALA A 57 -13.25 11.12 6.49
C ALA A 57 -13.90 10.64 7.81
N ALA A 58 -14.30 9.38 7.88
CA ALA A 58 -14.84 8.78 9.10
C ALA A 58 -13.82 8.75 10.24
N ALA A 59 -12.54 8.46 9.96
CA ALA A 59 -11.48 8.50 10.95
C ALA A 59 -11.20 9.94 11.44
N GLU A 60 -11.25 10.91 10.53
CA GLU A 60 -11.11 12.34 10.88
C GLU A 60 -12.24 12.82 11.78
N GLU A 61 -13.47 12.45 11.47
CA GLU A 61 -14.66 12.79 12.26
C GLU A 61 -14.65 12.10 13.64
N THR A 62 -14.35 10.80 13.66
CA THR A 62 -14.46 9.98 14.89
C THR A 62 -13.34 10.26 15.88
N TYR A 63 -12.12 10.46 15.38
CA TYR A 63 -10.90 10.51 16.20
C TYR A 63 -10.21 11.89 16.17
N GLY A 64 -10.70 12.84 15.39
CA GLY A 64 -10.10 14.18 15.27
C GLY A 64 -8.73 14.19 14.56
N ILE A 65 -8.40 13.14 13.83
CA ILE A 65 -7.10 12.97 13.18
C ILE A 65 -7.00 13.88 11.96
N LYS A 66 -5.86 14.55 11.79
CA LYS A 66 -5.62 15.49 10.69
C LYS A 66 -4.52 15.05 9.73
N ARG A 67 -3.71 14.07 10.11
CA ARG A 67 -2.55 13.63 9.34
C ARG A 67 -2.67 12.14 9.03
N PHE A 68 -2.71 11.82 7.75
CA PHE A 68 -2.93 10.47 7.27
C PHE A 68 -1.76 10.01 6.41
N ALA A 69 -1.33 8.79 6.63
CA ALA A 69 -0.52 8.02 5.71
C ALA A 69 -1.34 6.83 5.19
N ILE A 70 -0.96 6.31 4.05
CA ILE A 70 -1.57 5.12 3.48
C ILE A 70 -0.53 4.02 3.28
N ASN A 71 -0.92 2.81 3.60
CA ASN A 71 -0.14 1.62 3.30
C ASN A 71 -1.07 0.54 2.73
N GLY A 72 -0.51 -0.36 1.94
CA GLY A 72 -1.30 -1.44 1.38
C GLY A 72 -0.43 -2.52 0.76
N PHE A 73 -0.98 -3.72 0.62
CA PHE A 73 -0.28 -4.94 0.20
C PHE A 73 -0.96 -5.53 -1.03
N CYS A 74 -0.22 -5.91 -2.06
CA CYS A 74 -0.75 -6.47 -3.30
C CYS A 74 -1.79 -5.52 -3.93
N MET A 75 -3.04 -5.93 -4.05
CA MET A 75 -4.15 -5.05 -4.45
C MET A 75 -4.21 -3.77 -3.60
N GLY A 76 -4.06 -3.91 -2.27
CA GLY A 76 -3.98 -2.76 -1.38
C GLY A 76 -2.78 -1.85 -1.67
N GLY A 77 -1.66 -2.40 -2.12
CA GLY A 77 -0.50 -1.64 -2.59
C GLY A 77 -0.79 -0.84 -3.86
N THR A 78 -1.55 -1.43 -4.79
CA THR A 78 -2.05 -0.73 -5.98
C THR A 78 -2.91 0.48 -5.59
N PHE A 79 -3.86 0.28 -4.67
CA PHE A 79 -4.70 1.38 -4.19
C PHE A 79 -3.92 2.41 -3.37
N ALA A 80 -2.91 2.01 -2.60
CA ALA A 80 -2.06 2.94 -1.86
C ALA A 80 -1.24 3.85 -2.80
N LEU A 81 -0.68 3.29 -3.89
CA LEU A 81 0.05 4.07 -4.89
C LEU A 81 -0.90 4.99 -5.68
N ARG A 82 -2.09 4.50 -6.07
CA ARG A 82 -3.12 5.32 -6.72
C ARG A 82 -3.58 6.46 -5.83
N ALA A 83 -3.86 6.18 -4.55
CA ALA A 83 -4.23 7.22 -3.59
C ALA A 83 -3.13 8.26 -3.41
N ALA A 84 -1.85 7.87 -3.41
CA ALA A 84 -0.74 8.81 -3.37
C ALA A 84 -0.68 9.74 -4.59
N CYS A 85 -1.15 9.29 -5.76
CA CYS A 85 -1.25 10.11 -6.96
C CYS A 85 -2.48 11.06 -6.94
N GLU A 86 -3.57 10.67 -6.28
CA GLU A 86 -4.88 11.32 -6.42
C GLU A 86 -5.40 11.99 -5.13
N MET A 87 -4.71 11.76 -4.00
CA MET A 87 -5.05 12.33 -2.68
C MET A 87 -3.83 13.08 -2.10
N PRO A 88 -3.50 14.28 -2.63
CA PRO A 88 -2.27 15.01 -2.27
C PRO A 88 -2.26 15.50 -0.81
N GLU A 89 -3.38 15.41 -0.10
CA GLU A 89 -3.48 15.71 1.33
C GLU A 89 -2.85 14.62 2.21
N LEU A 90 -2.63 13.41 1.71
CA LEU A 90 -1.88 12.37 2.41
C LEU A 90 -0.46 12.84 2.69
N LYS A 91 0.11 12.42 3.81
CA LYS A 91 1.45 12.84 4.26
C LYS A 91 2.53 11.84 3.90
N ALA A 92 2.18 10.57 3.73
CA ALA A 92 3.07 9.52 3.29
C ALA A 92 2.30 8.35 2.66
N ALA A 93 2.97 7.58 1.83
CA ALA A 93 2.47 6.32 1.29
C ALA A 93 3.55 5.22 1.36
N ALA A 94 3.13 3.99 1.65
CA ALA A 94 3.99 2.83 1.65
C ALA A 94 3.33 1.64 0.92
N PRO A 95 3.23 1.67 -0.42
CA PRO A 95 2.70 0.57 -1.20
C PRO A 95 3.69 -0.61 -1.24
N PHE A 96 3.21 -1.81 -0.89
CA PHE A 96 3.94 -3.07 -0.99
C PHE A 96 3.49 -3.82 -2.23
N TYR A 97 4.42 -4.11 -3.12
CA TYR A 97 4.24 -4.91 -4.34
C TYR A 97 2.87 -4.67 -5.01
N GLY A 98 2.47 -3.41 -5.10
CA GLY A 98 1.28 -2.96 -5.81
C GLY A 98 1.54 -2.68 -7.28
N ASP A 99 0.51 -2.78 -8.11
CA ASP A 99 0.64 -2.46 -9.52
C ASP A 99 0.94 -0.97 -9.73
N VAL A 100 1.78 -0.71 -10.71
CA VAL A 100 2.24 0.64 -11.05
C VAL A 100 1.28 1.23 -12.08
N PRO A 101 0.63 2.36 -11.78
CA PRO A 101 -0.29 2.98 -12.73
C PRO A 101 0.46 3.57 -13.94
N ALA A 102 -0.28 3.85 -15.00
CA ALA A 102 0.25 4.49 -16.19
C ALA A 102 0.90 5.85 -15.88
N GLU A 103 1.83 6.27 -16.73
CA GLU A 103 2.69 7.44 -16.55
C GLU A 103 1.88 8.76 -16.40
N ASP A 104 0.75 8.86 -17.09
CA ASP A 104 -0.16 10.02 -17.00
C ASP A 104 -0.79 10.20 -15.62
N VAL A 105 -0.92 9.12 -14.86
CA VAL A 105 -1.33 9.12 -13.45
C VAL A 105 -0.15 9.38 -12.54
N LEU A 106 0.98 8.66 -12.75
CA LEU A 106 2.19 8.78 -11.92
C LEU A 106 2.72 10.20 -11.83
N LYS A 107 2.70 10.98 -12.91
CA LYS A 107 3.16 12.38 -12.92
C LYS A 107 2.46 13.27 -11.91
N ASN A 108 1.29 12.87 -11.39
CA ASN A 108 0.53 13.60 -10.39
C ASN A 108 0.96 13.27 -8.94
N LEU A 109 1.84 12.30 -8.74
CA LEU A 109 2.28 11.87 -7.41
C LEU A 109 3.06 12.99 -6.72
N LYS A 110 2.51 13.47 -5.59
CA LYS A 110 3.10 14.51 -4.74
C LYS A 110 3.38 14.02 -3.33
N VAL A 111 2.81 12.89 -2.96
CA VAL A 111 2.93 12.31 -1.61
C VAL A 111 4.27 11.57 -1.50
N PRO A 112 5.10 11.85 -0.47
CA PRO A 112 6.29 11.07 -0.20
C PRO A 112 5.96 9.59 -0.13
N THR A 113 6.57 8.79 -0.98
CA THR A 113 6.20 7.38 -1.19
C THR A 113 7.42 6.48 -1.05
N LEU A 114 7.30 5.46 -0.19
CA LEU A 114 8.26 4.37 -0.04
C LEU A 114 7.68 3.11 -0.69
N PHE A 115 8.08 2.82 -1.93
CA PHE A 115 7.59 1.65 -2.67
C PHE A 115 8.43 0.41 -2.32
N ILE A 116 7.77 -0.64 -1.83
CA ILE A 116 8.39 -1.90 -1.42
C ILE A 116 8.14 -2.96 -2.49
N ALA A 117 9.20 -3.56 -3.02
CA ALA A 117 9.15 -4.55 -4.11
C ALA A 117 9.87 -5.84 -3.77
N GLY A 118 9.45 -6.94 -4.39
CA GLY A 118 10.20 -8.20 -4.45
C GLY A 118 10.89 -8.34 -5.80
N GLU A 119 12.16 -8.74 -5.82
CA GLU A 119 12.94 -8.91 -7.06
C GLU A 119 12.53 -10.15 -7.86
N ARG A 120 11.93 -11.17 -7.18
CA ARG A 120 11.39 -12.37 -7.79
C ARG A 120 9.89 -12.33 -8.02
N ASP A 121 9.28 -11.16 -7.87
CA ASP A 121 7.85 -10.97 -8.11
C ASP A 121 7.55 -11.12 -9.61
N ALA A 122 6.70 -12.08 -9.96
CA ALA A 122 6.29 -12.31 -11.35
C ALA A 122 5.18 -11.35 -11.84
N TRP A 123 4.46 -10.70 -10.91
CA TRP A 123 3.40 -9.77 -11.23
C TRP A 123 3.87 -8.33 -11.26
N ILE A 124 4.48 -7.89 -10.18
CA ILE A 124 5.10 -6.57 -10.06
C ILE A 124 6.58 -6.75 -10.32
N ASN A 125 6.85 -7.21 -11.52
CA ASN A 125 8.17 -7.65 -11.96
C ASN A 125 9.17 -6.47 -12.01
N PRO A 126 10.47 -6.76 -12.12
CA PRO A 126 11.51 -5.73 -12.19
C PRO A 126 11.31 -4.70 -13.29
N GLU A 127 10.66 -5.04 -14.41
CA GLU A 127 10.37 -4.11 -15.50
C GLU A 127 9.38 -3.03 -15.04
N LYS A 128 8.28 -3.41 -14.38
CA LYS A 128 7.31 -2.45 -13.81
C LYS A 128 7.95 -1.56 -12.76
N VAL A 129 8.78 -2.13 -11.88
CA VAL A 129 9.49 -1.39 -10.84
C VAL A 129 10.49 -0.40 -11.45
N ASN A 130 11.20 -0.79 -12.51
CA ASN A 130 12.09 0.10 -13.25
C ASN A 130 11.30 1.23 -13.94
N GLY A 131 10.14 0.93 -14.52
CA GLY A 131 9.26 1.97 -15.07
C GLY A 131 8.87 3.02 -14.03
N LEU A 132 8.57 2.61 -12.79
CA LEU A 132 8.32 3.53 -11.68
C LEU A 132 9.56 4.39 -11.36
N LYS A 133 10.76 3.78 -11.31
CA LYS A 133 12.01 4.51 -11.06
C LYS A 133 12.32 5.54 -12.16
N GLU A 134 12.09 5.16 -13.42
CA GLU A 134 12.27 6.04 -14.57
C GLU A 134 11.28 7.22 -14.55
N ALA A 135 10.01 6.94 -14.28
CA ALA A 135 8.99 7.99 -14.13
C ALA A 135 9.33 8.92 -12.94
N ALA A 136 9.78 8.35 -11.81
CA ALA A 136 10.19 9.13 -10.65
C ALA A 136 11.33 10.08 -10.99
N LYS A 137 12.34 9.62 -11.74
CA LYS A 137 13.45 10.46 -12.21
C LYS A 137 12.99 11.51 -13.22
N LYS A 138 12.16 11.11 -14.20
CA LYS A 138 11.68 11.98 -15.29
C LYS A 138 10.85 13.15 -14.76
N TYR A 139 9.99 12.90 -13.79
CA TYR A 139 9.05 13.89 -13.24
C TYR A 139 9.46 14.43 -11.87
N ASN A 140 10.64 14.06 -11.37
CA ASN A 140 11.11 14.40 -10.03
C ASN A 140 10.07 14.07 -8.94
N LEU A 141 9.55 12.84 -8.98
CA LEU A 141 8.54 12.38 -8.04
C LEU A 141 9.18 12.01 -6.69
N PRO A 142 8.49 12.23 -5.56
CA PRO A 142 9.01 11.92 -4.22
C PRO A 142 8.86 10.42 -3.91
N VAL A 143 9.47 9.56 -4.72
CA VAL A 143 9.42 8.09 -4.58
C VAL A 143 10.79 7.53 -4.28
N GLU A 144 10.88 6.76 -3.20
CA GLU A 144 11.97 5.85 -2.90
C GLU A 144 11.50 4.42 -3.17
N VAL A 145 12.31 3.61 -3.83
CA VAL A 145 12.03 2.20 -4.10
C VAL A 145 13.03 1.34 -3.36
N VAL A 146 12.54 0.44 -2.52
CA VAL A 146 13.32 -0.59 -1.84
C VAL A 146 12.91 -1.95 -2.36
N SER A 147 13.89 -2.71 -2.85
CA SER A 147 13.68 -4.06 -3.39
C SER A 147 14.39 -5.09 -2.53
N TYR A 148 13.74 -6.25 -2.36
CA TYR A 148 14.26 -7.39 -1.61
C TYR A 148 14.35 -8.62 -2.51
N ASP A 149 15.33 -9.47 -2.29
CA ASP A 149 15.40 -10.80 -2.92
C ASP A 149 14.28 -11.70 -2.35
N ALA A 150 13.05 -11.44 -2.79
CA ALA A 150 11.82 -12.04 -2.28
C ALA A 150 10.74 -12.12 -3.35
N ASP A 151 9.76 -12.99 -3.13
CA ASP A 151 8.63 -13.23 -4.02
C ASP A 151 7.49 -12.23 -3.77
N HIS A 152 6.46 -12.26 -4.63
CA HIS A 152 5.22 -11.53 -4.36
C HIS A 152 4.60 -11.91 -3.00
N ALA A 153 4.10 -10.95 -2.26
CA ALA A 153 3.50 -11.13 -0.94
C ALA A 153 4.46 -11.62 0.17
N PHE A 154 5.77 -11.39 0.04
CA PHE A 154 6.79 -11.80 1.00
C PHE A 154 6.59 -11.28 2.44
N PHE A 155 5.79 -10.26 2.62
CA PHE A 155 5.48 -9.69 3.93
C PHE A 155 4.38 -10.46 4.67
N ASN A 156 3.65 -11.35 3.99
CA ASN A 156 2.51 -12.06 4.55
C ASN A 156 2.93 -13.34 5.28
N ASP A 157 3.02 -13.28 6.60
CA ASP A 157 3.39 -14.39 7.49
C ASP A 157 2.36 -15.54 7.53
N THR A 158 1.13 -15.31 7.04
CA THR A 158 0.13 -16.39 6.88
C THR A 158 0.33 -17.21 5.59
N ARG A 159 1.35 -16.86 4.79
CA ARG A 159 1.72 -17.56 3.55
C ARG A 159 3.18 -18.04 3.60
N PRO A 160 3.48 -19.12 4.35
CA PRO A 160 4.86 -19.55 4.63
C PRO A 160 5.68 -19.86 3.38
N GLN A 161 5.04 -20.19 2.25
CA GLN A 161 5.72 -20.50 0.99
C GLN A 161 6.37 -19.28 0.30
N VAL A 162 5.95 -18.06 0.64
CA VAL A 162 6.49 -16.81 0.08
C VAL A 162 6.98 -15.85 1.16
N TYR A 163 6.67 -16.11 2.43
CA TYR A 163 7.08 -15.26 3.53
C TYR A 163 8.60 -15.22 3.67
N ASN A 164 9.15 -14.01 3.70
CA ASN A 164 10.55 -13.76 3.98
C ASN A 164 10.66 -12.90 5.24
N ALA A 165 11.00 -13.53 6.37
CA ALA A 165 10.98 -12.90 7.67
C ALA A 165 11.97 -11.73 7.79
N GLU A 166 13.17 -11.86 7.19
CA GLU A 166 14.21 -10.83 7.22
C GLU A 166 13.78 -9.61 6.40
N ALA A 167 13.33 -9.82 5.16
CA ALA A 167 12.82 -8.76 4.31
C ALA A 167 11.58 -8.07 4.91
N ALA A 168 10.68 -8.85 5.52
CA ALA A 168 9.49 -8.30 6.16
C ALA A 168 9.84 -7.44 7.40
N ALA A 169 10.81 -7.86 8.20
CA ALA A 169 11.26 -7.12 9.37
C ALA A 169 11.93 -5.79 8.98
N ASP A 170 12.84 -5.81 8.00
CA ASP A 170 13.49 -4.58 7.51
C ASP A 170 12.48 -3.64 6.86
N ALA A 171 11.59 -4.16 5.99
CA ALA A 171 10.55 -3.35 5.36
C ALA A 171 9.62 -2.68 6.39
N TRP A 172 9.25 -3.40 7.46
CA TRP A 172 8.47 -2.84 8.57
C TRP A 172 9.15 -1.64 9.22
N LEU A 173 10.43 -1.78 9.58
CA LEU A 173 11.20 -0.70 10.21
C LEU A 173 11.32 0.53 9.29
N ARG A 174 11.56 0.33 8.00
CA ARG A 174 11.62 1.42 7.01
C ARG A 174 10.30 2.15 6.86
N VAL A 175 9.19 1.41 6.84
CA VAL A 175 7.85 2.03 6.77
C VAL A 175 7.55 2.84 8.03
N LEU A 176 7.88 2.34 9.21
CA LEU A 176 7.71 3.09 10.45
C LEU A 176 8.55 4.36 10.46
N GLU A 177 9.82 4.29 10.03
CA GLU A 177 10.68 5.46 9.92
C GLU A 177 10.10 6.49 8.93
N HIS A 178 9.68 6.02 7.74
CA HIS A 178 9.04 6.84 6.73
C HIS A 178 7.78 7.54 7.27
N PHE A 179 6.92 6.82 7.96
CA PHE A 179 5.72 7.39 8.55
C PHE A 179 6.03 8.36 9.70
N ARG A 180 6.95 8.05 10.60
CA ARG A 180 7.39 8.97 11.66
C ARG A 180 7.90 10.28 11.07
N LYS A 181 8.75 10.20 10.04
CA LYS A 181 9.32 11.38 9.36
C LYS A 181 8.25 12.30 8.77
N HIS A 182 7.22 11.73 8.14
CA HIS A 182 6.23 12.50 7.37
C HIS A 182 4.92 12.77 8.12
N LEU A 183 4.61 12.01 9.18
CA LEU A 183 3.47 12.26 10.07
C LEU A 183 3.84 13.10 11.29
N ALA A 184 5.11 13.24 11.64
CA ALA A 184 5.54 14.21 12.64
C ALA A 184 5.25 15.66 12.15
N LYS A 185 5.16 16.56 13.08
CA LYS A 185 4.82 17.99 12.84
C LYS A 185 5.87 18.70 12.00
#